data_6d06f0e9c35d16e16f9a739270ef2eaf
#
_entry.id   6d06f0e9c35d16e16f9a739270ef2eaf
#
_cell.length_a   1.000
_cell.length_b   1.000
_cell.length_c   1.000
_cell.angle_alpha   90.00
_cell.angle_beta   90.00
_cell.angle_gamma   90.00
#
_symmetry.space_group_name_H-M   'P 1'
#
loop_
_entity.id
_entity.type
_entity.pdbx_description
1 polymer ?
#
loop_
_entity_poly.entity_id
_entity_poly.type
_entity_poly.pdbx_seq_one_letter_code
_entity_poly.pdbx_strand_id
1 'polypeptide(L)'
;IKRDGRPTYNFANVVDDHLMGITHVVRGSEYLSSAPKYNLLYEGFGWDIPKYVHCSPVMRDAHNKMSKRHGDPSYEDLIAQGYLTDAVLNYVALLGWSPRGEQEIYSLDELKKIFDISGISKSPAIFDIEKLRYFNSEYIRAMSPADFAAVAEPFIRQSVRNERYDAAAIAALLQQRTEVLTDIPEKVDFFDALPEYGVELFVHKKSKSDEASSKEVLEKIIPLFEAIGDWCDENIMAAQTGLAESMGVKNAKVMWPVRIAAAGKAVTPGGAVEICRILGREETLRRLRIALEKLG
;
A
#
# COMPACT_ATOMS: atom_id res chain seq x y z
N ILE A 1 29.97 38.62 5.50
CA ILE A 1 31.16 37.77 5.38
C ILE A 1 31.62 37.44 6.81
N LYS A 2 32.09 36.23 7.01
CA LYS A 2 32.64 35.74 8.30
C LYS A 2 34.07 36.28 8.47
N ARG A 3 34.61 36.16 9.70
CA ARG A 3 36.01 36.61 10.01
C ARG A 3 37.06 35.90 9.19
N ASP A 4 36.80 34.69 8.70
CA ASP A 4 37.69 33.88 7.87
C ASP A 4 37.56 34.20 6.37
N GLY A 5 36.83 35.26 6.00
CA GLY A 5 36.61 35.68 4.63
C GLY A 5 35.55 34.91 3.87
N ARG A 6 34.95 33.89 4.48
CA ARG A 6 33.87 33.10 3.85
C ARG A 6 32.54 33.85 3.87
N PRO A 7 31.69 33.69 2.85
CA PRO A 7 30.34 34.29 2.86
C PRO A 7 29.44 33.68 3.94
N THR A 8 28.54 34.50 4.45
CA THR A 8 27.40 33.99 5.22
C THR A 8 26.36 33.43 4.26
N TYR A 9 25.47 32.61 4.78
CA TYR A 9 24.39 31.97 3.97
C TYR A 9 23.64 32.97 3.09
N ASN A 10 23.18 34.09 3.66
CA ASN A 10 22.38 35.08 2.92
C ASN A 10 23.14 35.70 1.75
N PHE A 11 24.45 35.89 1.88
CA PHE A 11 25.29 36.46 0.81
C PHE A 11 25.58 35.38 -0.26
N ALA A 12 26.02 34.19 0.16
CA ALA A 12 26.34 33.09 -0.74
C ALA A 12 25.14 32.71 -1.62
N ASN A 13 24.00 32.59 -1.01
CA ASN A 13 22.75 32.23 -1.68
C ASN A 13 22.37 33.17 -2.84
N VAL A 14 22.51 34.50 -2.67
CA VAL A 14 22.24 35.48 -3.73
C VAL A 14 23.25 35.36 -4.89
N VAL A 15 24.53 35.16 -4.55
CA VAL A 15 25.59 35.00 -5.56
C VAL A 15 25.42 33.71 -6.35
N ASP A 16 25.14 32.59 -5.64
CA ASP A 16 24.96 31.29 -6.26
C ASP A 16 23.69 31.28 -7.15
N ASP A 17 22.60 31.81 -6.69
CA ASP A 17 21.33 31.89 -7.45
C ASP A 17 21.54 32.71 -8.75
N HIS A 18 22.28 33.83 -8.69
CA HIS A 18 22.58 34.64 -9.86
C HIS A 18 23.50 33.89 -10.84
N LEU A 19 24.62 33.34 -10.35
CA LEU A 19 25.59 32.64 -11.20
C LEU A 19 25.03 31.35 -11.81
N MET A 20 24.10 30.71 -11.14
CA MET A 20 23.39 29.53 -11.65
C MET A 20 22.19 29.87 -12.57
N GLY A 21 21.86 31.15 -12.75
CA GLY A 21 20.79 31.61 -13.60
C GLY A 21 19.41 31.25 -13.06
N ILE A 22 19.22 31.23 -11.73
CA ILE A 22 17.97 30.93 -11.08
C ILE A 22 16.94 32.02 -11.39
N THR A 23 15.81 31.63 -11.96
CA THR A 23 14.71 32.55 -12.33
C THR A 23 13.59 32.59 -11.29
N HIS A 24 13.41 31.48 -10.55
CA HIS A 24 12.36 31.33 -9.55
C HIS A 24 12.94 30.70 -8.29
N VAL A 25 12.71 31.35 -7.14
CA VAL A 25 13.13 30.85 -5.82
C VAL A 25 11.87 30.38 -5.09
N VAL A 26 11.75 29.04 -4.92
CA VAL A 26 10.64 28.42 -4.19
C VAL A 26 11.11 28.04 -2.79
N ARG A 27 10.51 28.61 -1.77
CA ARG A 27 10.93 28.44 -0.36
C ARG A 27 9.74 28.39 0.60
N GLY A 28 9.98 27.92 1.81
CA GLY A 28 9.01 28.04 2.89
C GLY A 28 8.76 29.50 3.31
N SER A 29 7.59 29.75 3.87
CA SER A 29 7.18 31.09 4.32
C SER A 29 8.07 31.68 5.43
N GLU A 30 8.90 30.88 6.11
CA GLU A 30 9.90 31.33 7.10
C GLU A 30 10.96 32.25 6.49
N TYR A 31 11.16 32.23 5.17
CA TYR A 31 12.10 33.09 4.48
C TYR A 31 11.55 34.46 4.07
N LEU A 32 10.26 34.72 4.28
CA LEU A 32 9.63 36.02 3.98
C LEU A 32 10.37 37.18 4.63
N SER A 33 10.76 37.03 5.91
CA SER A 33 11.50 38.07 6.64
C SER A 33 12.92 38.31 6.11
N SER A 34 13.47 37.38 5.34
CA SER A 34 14.82 37.48 4.76
C SER A 34 14.81 38.02 3.32
N ALA A 35 13.68 37.93 2.62
CA ALA A 35 13.56 38.35 1.22
C ALA A 35 14.00 39.81 0.97
N PRO A 36 13.68 40.83 1.82
CA PRO A 36 14.17 42.19 1.62
C PRO A 36 15.70 42.30 1.65
N LYS A 37 16.38 41.47 2.44
CA LYS A 37 17.85 41.45 2.50
C LYS A 37 18.44 40.91 1.20
N TYR A 38 17.84 39.92 0.59
CA TYR A 38 18.24 39.38 -0.70
C TYR A 38 18.07 40.41 -1.81
N ASN A 39 16.90 41.12 -1.84
CA ASN A 39 16.64 42.16 -2.81
C ASN A 39 17.70 43.26 -2.76
N LEU A 40 18.04 43.73 -1.56
CA LEU A 40 19.12 44.74 -1.39
C LEU A 40 20.48 44.27 -1.93
N LEU A 41 20.79 42.98 -1.82
CA LEU A 41 22.04 42.44 -2.39
C LEU A 41 21.95 42.38 -3.92
N TYR A 42 20.85 41.92 -4.51
CA TYR A 42 20.65 41.95 -5.97
C TYR A 42 20.76 43.37 -6.52
N GLU A 43 20.06 44.31 -5.89
CA GLU A 43 20.11 45.73 -6.26
C GLU A 43 21.54 46.31 -6.14
N GLY A 44 22.26 45.99 -5.03
CA GLY A 44 23.62 46.44 -4.80
C GLY A 44 24.63 45.91 -5.82
N PHE A 45 24.37 44.74 -6.40
CA PHE A 45 25.17 44.15 -7.48
C PHE A 45 24.69 44.57 -8.89
N GLY A 46 23.53 45.24 -9.00
CA GLY A 46 22.93 45.58 -10.30
C GLY A 46 22.36 44.34 -11.02
N TRP A 47 21.96 43.32 -10.28
CA TRP A 47 21.41 42.06 -10.81
C TRP A 47 19.87 42.03 -10.77
N ASP A 48 19.29 41.30 -11.70
CA ASP A 48 17.85 41.10 -11.73
C ASP A 48 17.40 40.23 -10.53
N ILE A 49 16.31 40.66 -9.87
CA ILE A 49 15.72 39.95 -8.73
C ILE A 49 14.89 38.76 -9.25
N PRO A 50 15.15 37.51 -8.80
CA PRO A 50 14.33 36.38 -9.20
C PRO A 50 12.90 36.47 -8.65
N LYS A 51 11.99 35.72 -9.23
CA LYS A 51 10.62 35.59 -8.71
C LYS A 51 10.61 34.72 -7.45
N TYR A 52 10.00 35.22 -6.38
CA TYR A 52 9.86 34.45 -5.14
C TYR A 52 8.48 33.77 -5.06
N VAL A 53 8.49 32.49 -4.68
CA VAL A 53 7.31 31.72 -4.36
C VAL A 53 7.45 31.20 -2.93
N HIS A 54 6.60 31.67 -2.02
CA HIS A 54 6.61 31.23 -0.63
C HIS A 54 5.53 30.19 -0.39
N CYS A 55 5.95 28.94 -0.15
CA CYS A 55 5.07 27.81 0.14
C CYS A 55 4.68 27.82 1.62
N SER A 56 3.43 27.45 1.90
CA SER A 56 2.95 27.20 3.25
C SER A 56 3.57 25.94 3.82
N PRO A 57 3.77 25.84 5.15
CA PRO A 57 4.32 24.64 5.76
C PRO A 57 3.32 23.46 5.70
N VAL A 58 3.87 22.25 5.66
CA VAL A 58 3.08 21.03 5.90
C VAL A 58 3.01 20.82 7.41
N MET A 59 1.81 20.63 7.92
CA MET A 59 1.51 20.47 9.34
C MET A 59 1.24 19.00 9.66
N ARG A 60 1.58 18.56 10.86
CA ARG A 60 1.17 17.25 11.40
C ARG A 60 -0.28 17.30 11.89
N ASP A 61 -0.66 18.42 12.49
CA ASP A 61 -1.98 18.71 13.01
C ASP A 61 -2.27 20.21 12.94
N ALA A 62 -3.38 20.68 13.47
CA ALA A 62 -3.79 22.09 13.40
C ALA A 62 -2.76 23.07 14.01
N HIS A 63 -1.85 22.60 14.88
CA HIS A 63 -0.95 23.46 15.64
C HIS A 63 0.53 23.17 15.43
N ASN A 64 0.88 21.94 15.01
CA ASN A 64 2.25 21.48 14.96
C ASN A 64 2.72 21.28 13.52
N LYS A 65 3.84 21.91 13.17
CA LYS A 65 4.53 21.69 11.91
C LYS A 65 5.17 20.29 11.90
N MET A 66 5.14 19.61 10.76
CA MET A 66 5.89 18.36 10.57
C MET A 66 7.40 18.57 10.79
N SER A 67 8.02 17.63 11.48
CA SER A 67 9.44 17.69 11.78
C SER A 67 10.03 16.30 12.01
N LYS A 68 11.14 15.97 11.35
CA LYS A 68 11.92 14.74 11.61
C LYS A 68 12.29 14.56 13.09
N ARG A 69 12.47 15.65 13.85
CA ARG A 69 12.78 15.61 15.30
C ARG A 69 11.65 15.04 16.14
N HIS A 70 10.43 15.06 15.65
CA HIS A 70 9.24 14.51 16.30
C HIS A 70 8.78 13.17 15.72
N GLY A 71 9.61 12.54 14.87
CA GLY A 71 9.31 11.24 14.30
C GLY A 71 8.39 11.27 13.06
N ASP A 72 8.15 12.45 12.48
CA ASP A 72 7.39 12.52 11.24
C ASP A 72 8.21 11.93 10.09
N PRO A 73 7.59 11.14 9.18
CA PRO A 73 8.32 10.41 8.16
C PRO A 73 8.95 11.34 7.12
N SER A 74 10.16 11.00 6.71
CA SER A 74 10.80 11.54 5.51
C SER A 74 10.30 10.78 4.27
N TYR A 75 10.72 11.22 3.09
CA TYR A 75 10.47 10.47 1.85
C TYR A 75 11.04 9.05 1.93
N GLU A 76 12.28 8.92 2.38
CA GLU A 76 12.96 7.63 2.53
C GLU A 76 12.22 6.70 3.52
N ASP A 77 11.68 7.27 4.60
CA ASP A 77 10.89 6.51 5.58
C ASP A 77 9.59 6.00 4.96
N LEU A 78 8.92 6.82 4.14
CA LEU A 78 7.71 6.39 3.42
C LEU A 78 8.00 5.28 2.41
N ILE A 79 9.10 5.37 1.65
CA ILE A 79 9.50 4.29 0.74
C ILE A 79 9.84 3.02 1.51
N ALA A 80 10.56 3.14 2.63
CA ALA A 80 10.86 1.99 3.50
C ALA A 80 9.59 1.35 4.11
N GLN A 81 8.55 2.15 4.33
CA GLN A 81 7.22 1.68 4.75
C GLN A 81 6.40 1.07 3.60
N GLY A 82 6.93 1.03 2.38
CA GLY A 82 6.29 0.38 1.24
C GLY A 82 5.31 1.24 0.44
N TYR A 83 5.42 2.57 0.55
CA TYR A 83 4.71 3.46 -0.36
C TYR A 83 5.45 3.57 -1.71
N LEU A 84 4.70 3.66 -2.80
CA LEU A 84 5.24 3.86 -4.14
C LEU A 84 5.69 5.32 -4.33
N THR A 85 6.83 5.52 -4.97
CA THR A 85 7.36 6.86 -5.29
C THR A 85 6.33 7.76 -5.97
N ASP A 86 5.64 7.26 -6.99
CA ASP A 86 4.67 8.04 -7.75
C ASP A 86 3.46 8.46 -6.90
N ALA A 87 2.99 7.58 -6.01
CA ALA A 87 1.92 7.89 -5.07
C ALA A 87 2.33 8.98 -4.07
N VAL A 88 3.55 8.89 -3.51
CA VAL A 88 4.10 9.89 -2.60
C VAL A 88 4.25 11.23 -3.31
N LEU A 89 4.80 11.26 -4.52
CA LEU A 89 4.99 12.49 -5.31
C LEU A 89 3.66 13.16 -5.63
N ASN A 90 2.68 12.41 -6.08
CA ASN A 90 1.34 12.95 -6.36
C ASN A 90 0.70 13.51 -5.09
N TYR A 91 0.73 12.75 -4.00
CA TYR A 91 0.15 13.18 -2.73
C TYR A 91 0.81 14.46 -2.20
N VAL A 92 2.15 14.51 -2.20
CA VAL A 92 2.92 15.68 -1.74
C VAL A 92 2.64 16.91 -2.62
N ALA A 93 2.50 16.73 -3.94
CA ALA A 93 2.13 17.82 -4.82
C ALA A 93 0.79 18.47 -4.39
N LEU A 94 -0.21 17.66 -4.06
CA LEU A 94 -1.53 18.15 -3.64
C LEU A 94 -1.59 18.73 -2.22
N LEU A 95 -0.58 18.51 -1.39
CA LEU A 95 -0.49 19.17 -0.07
C LEU A 95 -0.30 20.68 -0.16
N GLY A 96 0.38 21.16 -1.21
CA GLY A 96 0.70 22.57 -1.35
C GLY A 96 0.18 23.22 -2.64
N TRP A 97 -0.51 22.46 -3.48
CA TRP A 97 -1.00 22.90 -4.77
C TRP A 97 -2.36 22.26 -5.09
N SER A 98 -3.23 23.00 -5.76
CA SER A 98 -4.55 22.54 -6.18
C SER A 98 -4.70 22.62 -7.69
N PRO A 99 -4.98 21.49 -8.37
CA PRO A 99 -5.30 21.49 -9.79
C PRO A 99 -6.68 22.14 -10.03
N ARG A 100 -6.95 22.48 -11.28
CA ARG A 100 -8.29 22.88 -11.70
C ARG A 100 -9.12 21.63 -11.97
N GLY A 101 -10.10 21.34 -11.15
CA GLY A 101 -10.98 20.18 -11.27
C GLY A 101 -10.97 19.30 -10.02
N GLU A 102 -11.64 18.16 -10.12
CA GLU A 102 -11.86 17.23 -9.00
C GLU A 102 -10.92 16.01 -9.03
N GLN A 103 -10.14 15.83 -10.09
CA GLN A 103 -9.18 14.73 -10.20
C GLN A 103 -8.06 14.91 -9.16
N GLU A 104 -7.71 13.84 -8.47
CA GLU A 104 -6.62 13.83 -7.49
C GLU A 104 -5.47 12.87 -7.86
N ILE A 105 -5.73 11.86 -8.68
CA ILE A 105 -4.70 10.88 -9.07
C ILE A 105 -4.13 11.28 -10.43
N TYR A 106 -2.82 11.56 -10.46
CA TYR A 106 -2.08 12.01 -11.63
C TYR A 106 -0.73 11.32 -11.73
N SER A 107 -0.34 10.92 -12.92
CA SER A 107 1.05 10.61 -13.19
C SER A 107 1.93 11.85 -13.07
N LEU A 108 3.24 11.67 -12.87
CA LEU A 108 4.19 12.79 -12.83
C LEU A 108 4.16 13.60 -14.13
N ASP A 109 3.97 12.96 -15.29
CA ASP A 109 3.90 13.64 -16.59
C ASP A 109 2.62 14.44 -16.77
N GLU A 110 1.50 14.00 -16.21
CA GLU A 110 0.27 14.79 -16.14
C GLU A 110 0.45 15.98 -15.21
N LEU A 111 1.03 15.79 -14.00
CA LEU A 111 1.32 16.87 -13.06
C LEU A 111 2.20 17.95 -13.71
N LYS A 112 3.24 17.58 -14.44
CA LYS A 112 4.11 18.54 -15.17
C LYS A 112 3.34 19.38 -16.19
N LYS A 113 2.33 18.80 -16.86
CA LYS A 113 1.53 19.50 -17.90
C LYS A 113 0.53 20.46 -17.31
N ILE A 114 -0.05 20.13 -16.15
CA ILE A 114 -1.14 20.91 -15.54
C ILE A 114 -0.64 21.85 -14.44
N PHE A 115 0.63 21.69 -14.00
CA PHE A 115 1.17 22.53 -12.93
C PHE A 115 1.21 24.01 -13.31
N ASP A 116 0.64 24.84 -12.46
CA ASP A 116 0.64 26.29 -12.57
C ASP A 116 0.91 26.90 -11.19
N ILE A 117 1.84 27.87 -11.13
CA ILE A 117 2.21 28.54 -9.88
C ILE A 117 1.00 29.18 -9.18
N SER A 118 0.02 29.64 -9.94
CA SER A 118 -1.20 30.25 -9.36
C SER A 118 -2.04 29.27 -8.53
N GLY A 119 -1.86 27.95 -8.73
CA GLY A 119 -2.50 26.89 -7.95
C GLY A 119 -1.85 26.63 -6.59
N ILE A 120 -0.70 27.25 -6.28
CA ILE A 120 -0.03 27.05 -4.99
C ILE A 120 -0.87 27.61 -3.85
N SER A 121 -1.13 26.75 -2.86
CA SER A 121 -1.96 27.08 -1.69
C SER A 121 -1.26 28.10 -0.79
N LYS A 122 -2.04 29.09 -0.35
CA LYS A 122 -1.60 30.06 0.67
C LYS A 122 -1.82 29.58 2.10
N SER A 123 -2.59 28.51 2.28
CA SER A 123 -2.89 27.93 3.59
C SER A 123 -2.05 26.71 3.85
N PRO A 124 -1.62 26.47 5.10
CA PRO A 124 -0.97 25.22 5.49
C PRO A 124 -1.86 24.02 5.19
N ALA A 125 -1.23 22.91 4.76
CA ALA A 125 -1.89 21.63 4.60
C ALA A 125 -1.53 20.69 5.74
N ILE A 126 -2.48 19.88 6.20
CA ILE A 126 -2.23 18.83 7.21
C ILE A 126 -1.89 17.55 6.46
N PHE A 127 -0.79 16.90 6.87
CA PHE A 127 -0.40 15.59 6.37
C PHE A 127 -1.36 14.53 6.90
N ASP A 128 -2.05 13.84 6.00
CA ASP A 128 -3.00 12.78 6.31
C ASP A 128 -2.47 11.44 5.77
N ILE A 129 -2.05 10.55 6.67
CA ILE A 129 -1.50 9.25 6.31
C ILE A 129 -2.55 8.34 5.68
N GLU A 130 -3.82 8.43 6.09
CA GLU A 130 -4.91 7.63 5.53
C GLU A 130 -5.18 8.04 4.09
N LYS A 131 -5.13 9.34 3.80
CA LYS A 131 -5.23 9.82 2.42
C LYS A 131 -4.05 9.35 1.58
N LEU A 132 -2.82 9.34 2.10
CA LEU A 132 -1.66 8.79 1.40
C LEU A 132 -1.82 7.28 1.17
N ARG A 133 -2.33 6.50 2.13
CA ARG A 133 -2.64 5.08 1.94
C ARG A 133 -3.64 4.87 0.80
N TYR A 134 -4.69 5.67 0.76
CA TYR A 134 -5.66 5.64 -0.33
C TYR A 134 -5.00 5.92 -1.68
N PHE A 135 -4.19 6.98 -1.81
CA PHE A 135 -3.45 7.29 -3.03
C PHE A 135 -2.59 6.10 -3.45
N ASN A 136 -1.81 5.56 -2.53
CA ASN A 136 -0.95 4.43 -2.80
C ASN A 136 -1.72 3.21 -3.30
N SER A 137 -2.89 2.93 -2.71
CA SER A 137 -3.76 1.84 -3.16
C SER A 137 -4.28 2.03 -4.59
N GLU A 138 -4.59 3.27 -4.99
CA GLU A 138 -5.02 3.58 -6.37
C GLU A 138 -3.90 3.34 -7.38
N TYR A 139 -2.66 3.75 -7.05
CA TYR A 139 -1.49 3.45 -7.90
C TYR A 139 -1.22 1.94 -7.99
N ILE A 140 -1.30 1.20 -6.89
CA ILE A 140 -1.15 -0.26 -6.88
C ILE A 140 -2.21 -0.92 -7.77
N ARG A 141 -3.48 -0.50 -7.68
CA ARG A 141 -4.57 -1.02 -8.51
C ARG A 141 -4.40 -0.73 -9.99
N ALA A 142 -3.80 0.42 -10.31
CA ALA A 142 -3.55 0.83 -11.69
C ALA A 142 -2.35 0.14 -12.34
N MET A 143 -1.48 -0.51 -11.57
CA MET A 143 -0.34 -1.26 -12.12
C MET A 143 -0.79 -2.42 -13.00
N SER A 144 0.02 -2.81 -13.97
CA SER A 144 -0.17 -4.11 -14.61
C SER A 144 0.04 -5.24 -13.60
N PRO A 145 -0.62 -6.40 -13.75
CA PRO A 145 -0.41 -7.52 -12.84
C PRO A 145 1.07 -7.96 -12.75
N ALA A 146 1.81 -7.85 -13.84
CA ALA A 146 3.23 -8.20 -13.89
C ALA A 146 4.09 -7.20 -13.09
N ASP A 147 3.82 -5.89 -13.24
CA ASP A 147 4.55 -4.85 -12.50
C ASP A 147 4.25 -4.95 -11.01
N PHE A 148 2.98 -5.17 -10.65
CA PHE A 148 2.62 -5.37 -9.24
C PHE A 148 3.29 -6.62 -8.66
N ALA A 149 3.30 -7.75 -9.39
CA ALA A 149 3.98 -8.97 -8.95
C ALA A 149 5.46 -8.72 -8.67
N ALA A 150 6.13 -7.96 -9.54
CA ALA A 150 7.56 -7.64 -9.38
C ALA A 150 7.84 -6.80 -8.12
N VAL A 151 7.01 -5.79 -7.82
CA VAL A 151 7.20 -4.95 -6.61
C VAL A 151 6.73 -5.64 -5.34
N ALA A 152 5.76 -6.57 -5.41
CA ALA A 152 5.23 -7.31 -4.27
C ALA A 152 6.11 -8.51 -3.88
N GLU A 153 6.83 -9.13 -4.83
CA GLU A 153 7.60 -10.35 -4.59
C GLU A 153 8.59 -10.24 -3.42
N PRO A 154 9.41 -9.17 -3.27
CA PRO A 154 10.31 -9.05 -2.12
C PRO A 154 9.58 -9.08 -0.77
N PHE A 155 8.36 -8.54 -0.70
CA PHE A 155 7.54 -8.54 0.51
C PHE A 155 6.86 -9.89 0.74
N ILE A 156 6.39 -10.56 -0.31
CA ILE A 156 5.86 -11.92 -0.22
C ILE A 156 6.94 -12.87 0.32
N ARG A 157 8.17 -12.79 -0.22
CA ARG A 157 9.29 -13.65 0.17
C ARG A 157 9.82 -13.41 1.59
N GLN A 158 9.43 -12.32 2.26
CA GLN A 158 9.74 -12.13 3.68
C GLN A 158 9.06 -13.18 4.57
N SER A 159 7.86 -13.63 4.21
CA SER A 159 7.07 -14.60 4.98
C SER A 159 6.83 -15.93 4.25
N VAL A 160 6.79 -15.94 2.92
CA VAL A 160 6.62 -17.14 2.09
C VAL A 160 7.98 -17.53 1.49
N ARG A 161 8.76 -18.31 2.24
CA ARG A 161 10.13 -18.71 1.86
C ARG A 161 10.17 -19.93 0.96
N ASN A 162 9.12 -20.75 1.00
CA ASN A 162 9.04 -21.95 0.18
C ASN A 162 8.79 -21.57 -1.29
N GLU A 163 9.81 -21.81 -2.13
CA GLU A 163 9.79 -21.44 -3.56
C GLU A 163 8.78 -22.25 -4.39
N ARG A 164 8.21 -23.33 -3.86
CA ARG A 164 7.12 -24.05 -4.53
C ARG A 164 5.88 -23.19 -4.76
N TYR A 165 5.69 -22.16 -3.94
CA TYR A 165 4.56 -21.24 -4.08
C TYR A 165 4.90 -20.12 -5.06
N ASP A 166 4.10 -20.02 -6.10
CA ASP A 166 4.24 -18.97 -7.12
C ASP A 166 3.89 -17.60 -6.52
N ALA A 167 4.91 -16.75 -6.40
CA ALA A 167 4.76 -15.40 -5.88
C ALA A 167 3.84 -14.53 -6.75
N ALA A 168 3.81 -14.74 -8.07
CA ALA A 168 2.91 -14.00 -8.97
C ALA A 168 1.44 -14.40 -8.74
N ALA A 169 1.18 -15.68 -8.51
CA ALA A 169 -0.16 -16.14 -8.16
C ALA A 169 -0.63 -15.59 -6.81
N ILE A 170 0.26 -15.48 -5.82
CA ILE A 170 -0.04 -14.85 -4.53
C ILE A 170 -0.28 -13.33 -4.72
N ALA A 171 0.56 -12.65 -5.50
CA ALA A 171 0.42 -11.23 -5.80
C ALA A 171 -0.95 -10.92 -6.45
N ALA A 172 -1.43 -11.76 -7.35
CA ALA A 172 -2.72 -11.59 -7.99
C ALA A 172 -3.90 -11.52 -6.98
N LEU A 173 -3.80 -12.22 -5.85
CA LEU A 173 -4.80 -12.15 -4.78
C LEU A 173 -4.75 -10.83 -4.00
N LEU A 174 -3.58 -10.20 -3.97
CA LEU A 174 -3.27 -9.04 -3.12
C LEU A 174 -3.58 -7.70 -3.78
N GLN A 175 -3.39 -7.57 -5.11
CA GLN A 175 -3.34 -6.27 -5.80
C GLN A 175 -4.53 -5.36 -5.46
N GLN A 176 -5.75 -5.88 -5.50
CA GLN A 176 -6.97 -5.10 -5.24
C GLN A 176 -7.18 -4.73 -3.75
N ARG A 177 -6.39 -5.32 -2.84
CA ARG A 177 -6.56 -5.23 -1.38
C ARG A 177 -5.30 -4.75 -0.66
N THR A 178 -4.27 -4.38 -1.40
CA THR A 178 -3.03 -3.84 -0.84
C THR A 178 -3.08 -2.33 -0.88
N GLU A 179 -2.88 -1.72 0.27
CA GLU A 179 -2.73 -0.29 0.42
C GLU A 179 -1.26 0.09 0.52
N VAL A 180 -0.47 -0.70 1.23
CA VAL A 180 0.96 -0.49 1.45
C VAL A 180 1.68 -1.83 1.33
N LEU A 181 2.87 -1.85 0.70
CA LEU A 181 3.57 -3.12 0.41
C LEU A 181 4.05 -3.84 1.67
N THR A 182 4.36 -3.11 2.75
CA THR A 182 4.76 -3.71 4.04
C THR A 182 3.63 -4.44 4.76
N ASP A 183 2.37 -4.27 4.35
CA ASP A 183 1.24 -5.06 4.88
C ASP A 183 1.18 -6.48 4.29
N ILE A 184 1.95 -6.76 3.22
CA ILE A 184 1.89 -8.03 2.47
C ILE A 184 2.34 -9.23 3.31
N PRO A 185 3.51 -9.20 4.01
CA PRO A 185 4.02 -10.37 4.72
C PRO A 185 3.01 -11.00 5.67
N GLU A 186 2.31 -10.19 6.46
CA GLU A 186 1.32 -10.66 7.43
C GLU A 186 0.07 -11.25 6.75
N LYS A 187 -0.29 -10.75 5.55
CA LYS A 187 -1.46 -11.24 4.82
C LYS A 187 -1.25 -12.60 4.17
N VAL A 188 0.00 -13.04 3.96
CA VAL A 188 0.34 -14.24 3.17
C VAL A 188 1.21 -15.28 3.89
N ASP A 189 1.62 -15.03 5.14
CA ASP A 189 2.48 -15.91 5.95
C ASP A 189 1.93 -17.34 6.06
N PHE A 190 0.60 -17.49 6.07
CA PHE A 190 -0.06 -18.78 6.13
C PHE A 190 0.24 -19.69 4.92
N PHE A 191 0.72 -19.18 3.80
CA PHE A 191 1.15 -20.01 2.69
C PHE A 191 2.40 -20.82 3.07
N ASP A 192 3.34 -20.24 3.80
CA ASP A 192 4.57 -20.93 4.20
C ASP A 192 4.32 -21.94 5.33
N ALA A 193 3.57 -21.54 6.33
CA ALA A 193 3.21 -22.35 7.47
C ALA A 193 1.77 -22.08 7.94
N LEU A 194 1.02 -23.15 8.22
CA LEU A 194 -0.30 -23.01 8.83
C LEU A 194 -0.15 -22.41 10.23
N PRO A 195 -0.73 -21.23 10.52
CA PRO A 195 -0.63 -20.64 11.85
C PRO A 195 -1.45 -21.44 12.87
N GLU A 196 -1.16 -21.23 14.16
CA GLU A 196 -2.04 -21.71 15.23
C GLU A 196 -3.36 -20.92 15.20
N TYR A 197 -4.48 -21.65 15.28
CA TYR A 197 -5.81 -21.06 15.30
C TYR A 197 -6.79 -21.92 16.09
N GLY A 198 -7.82 -21.28 16.64
CA GLY A 198 -8.86 -21.95 17.39
C GLY A 198 -10.10 -22.29 16.55
N VAL A 199 -10.95 -23.14 17.10
CA VAL A 199 -12.19 -23.60 16.44
C VAL A 199 -13.25 -22.49 16.28
N GLU A 200 -13.15 -21.42 17.05
CA GLU A 200 -14.03 -20.26 16.96
C GLU A 200 -14.01 -19.58 15.56
N LEU A 201 -12.93 -19.72 14.79
CA LEU A 201 -12.83 -19.18 13.43
C LEU A 201 -13.83 -19.87 12.46
N PHE A 202 -14.28 -21.07 12.77
CA PHE A 202 -15.28 -21.76 11.97
C PHE A 202 -16.68 -21.19 12.14
N VAL A 203 -16.93 -20.42 13.21
CA VAL A 203 -18.21 -19.78 13.48
C VAL A 203 -18.36 -18.49 12.69
N HIS A 204 -19.32 -18.43 11.74
CA HIS A 204 -19.51 -17.24 10.92
C HIS A 204 -20.98 -17.01 10.56
N LYS A 205 -21.57 -15.92 11.08
CA LYS A 205 -23.00 -15.60 10.94
C LYS A 205 -23.47 -15.46 9.49
N LYS A 206 -22.70 -14.77 8.63
CA LYS A 206 -23.09 -14.54 7.23
C LYS A 206 -23.08 -15.83 6.40
N SER A 207 -22.13 -16.72 6.67
CA SER A 207 -22.06 -18.04 6.01
C SER A 207 -22.97 -19.07 6.67
N LYS A 208 -23.58 -18.77 7.81
CA LYS A 208 -24.35 -19.70 8.65
C LYS A 208 -23.54 -20.95 8.99
N SER A 209 -22.26 -20.76 9.32
CA SER A 209 -21.31 -21.80 9.68
C SER A 209 -21.09 -21.80 11.19
N ASP A 210 -21.00 -22.97 11.78
CA ASP A 210 -20.61 -23.27 13.15
C ASP A 210 -19.67 -24.48 13.18
N GLU A 211 -19.18 -24.88 14.34
CA GLU A 211 -18.25 -25.98 14.49
C GLU A 211 -18.79 -27.30 13.95
N ALA A 212 -20.06 -27.64 14.30
CA ALA A 212 -20.69 -28.89 13.88
C ALA A 212 -20.88 -28.96 12.35
N SER A 213 -21.42 -27.90 11.75
CA SER A 213 -21.57 -27.82 10.30
C SER A 213 -20.26 -27.75 9.55
N SER A 214 -19.23 -27.15 10.15
CA SER A 214 -17.90 -27.11 9.57
C SER A 214 -17.23 -28.49 9.57
N LYS A 215 -17.37 -29.25 10.66
CA LYS A 215 -16.94 -30.66 10.73
C LYS A 215 -17.58 -31.48 9.63
N GLU A 216 -18.94 -31.42 9.50
CA GLU A 216 -19.66 -32.12 8.46
C GLU A 216 -19.17 -31.78 7.04
N VAL A 217 -18.94 -30.50 6.78
CA VAL A 217 -18.40 -30.03 5.49
C VAL A 217 -17.00 -30.60 5.25
N LEU A 218 -16.11 -30.58 6.24
CA LEU A 218 -14.75 -31.09 6.07
C LEU A 218 -14.74 -32.60 5.86
N GLU A 219 -15.55 -33.36 6.58
CA GLU A 219 -15.72 -34.81 6.38
C GLU A 219 -16.12 -35.16 4.95
N LYS A 220 -17.02 -34.36 4.35
CA LYS A 220 -17.55 -34.60 3.00
C LYS A 220 -16.67 -34.05 1.89
N ILE A 221 -15.98 -32.92 2.09
CA ILE A 221 -15.18 -32.30 1.03
C ILE A 221 -13.83 -32.99 0.83
N ILE A 222 -13.21 -33.54 1.88
CA ILE A 222 -11.93 -34.23 1.81
C ILE A 222 -11.92 -35.32 0.74
N PRO A 223 -12.85 -36.33 0.75
CA PRO A 223 -12.88 -37.37 -0.28
C PRO A 223 -13.16 -36.80 -1.70
N LEU A 224 -13.94 -35.72 -1.82
CA LEU A 224 -14.16 -35.07 -3.11
C LEU A 224 -12.88 -34.43 -3.64
N PHE A 225 -12.12 -33.78 -2.78
CA PHE A 225 -10.82 -33.18 -3.14
C PHE A 225 -9.76 -34.23 -3.47
N GLU A 226 -9.78 -35.39 -2.81
CA GLU A 226 -8.91 -36.55 -3.12
C GLU A 226 -9.20 -37.09 -4.53
N ALA A 227 -10.46 -37.07 -4.95
CA ALA A 227 -10.89 -37.56 -6.26
C ALA A 227 -10.61 -36.61 -7.44
N ILE A 228 -10.24 -35.34 -7.20
CA ILE A 228 -9.92 -34.37 -8.26
C ILE A 228 -8.68 -34.86 -9.02
N GLY A 229 -8.80 -35.14 -10.32
CA GLY A 229 -7.67 -35.49 -11.18
C GLY A 229 -6.75 -34.33 -11.46
N ASP A 230 -7.28 -33.24 -12.01
CA ASP A 230 -6.57 -32.00 -12.31
C ASP A 230 -6.91 -30.92 -11.26
N TRP A 231 -5.88 -30.43 -10.53
CA TRP A 231 -6.05 -29.49 -9.44
C TRP A 231 -6.05 -28.05 -9.94
N CYS A 232 -7.17 -27.61 -10.52
CA CYS A 232 -7.38 -26.26 -11.06
C CYS A 232 -8.58 -25.58 -10.37
N ASP A 233 -8.69 -24.25 -10.59
CA ASP A 233 -9.74 -23.43 -9.98
C ASP A 233 -11.13 -23.97 -10.30
N GLU A 234 -11.37 -24.40 -11.53
CA GLU A 234 -12.66 -24.92 -12.00
C GLU A 234 -13.07 -26.18 -11.24
N ASN A 235 -12.16 -27.14 -11.11
CA ASN A 235 -12.46 -28.41 -10.45
C ASN A 235 -12.57 -28.28 -8.93
N ILE A 236 -11.75 -27.42 -8.31
CA ILE A 236 -11.85 -27.08 -6.88
C ILE A 236 -13.17 -26.37 -6.60
N MET A 237 -13.57 -25.43 -7.46
CA MET A 237 -14.86 -24.74 -7.36
C MET A 237 -16.01 -25.71 -7.53
N ALA A 238 -15.98 -26.57 -8.55
CA ALA A 238 -17.02 -27.54 -8.84
C ALA A 238 -17.25 -28.52 -7.67
N ALA A 239 -16.18 -28.99 -7.04
CA ALA A 239 -16.28 -29.85 -5.85
C ALA A 239 -16.98 -29.15 -4.68
N GLN A 240 -16.66 -27.87 -4.42
CA GLN A 240 -17.27 -27.11 -3.33
C GLN A 240 -18.73 -26.75 -3.61
N THR A 241 -19.04 -26.32 -4.85
CA THR A 241 -20.41 -25.97 -5.24
C THR A 241 -21.30 -27.19 -5.33
N GLY A 242 -20.82 -28.31 -5.91
CA GLY A 242 -21.54 -29.58 -5.94
C GLY A 242 -21.83 -30.13 -4.55
N LEU A 243 -20.90 -30.00 -3.60
CA LEU A 243 -21.16 -30.35 -2.20
C LEU A 243 -22.25 -29.45 -1.60
N ALA A 244 -22.20 -28.13 -1.85
CA ALA A 244 -23.23 -27.23 -1.33
C ALA A 244 -24.62 -27.55 -1.87
N GLU A 245 -24.72 -27.88 -3.15
CA GLU A 245 -25.97 -28.34 -3.79
C GLU A 245 -26.48 -29.64 -3.16
N SER A 246 -25.63 -30.64 -3.01
CA SER A 246 -25.96 -31.92 -2.41
C SER A 246 -26.44 -31.81 -0.95
N MET A 247 -25.89 -30.84 -0.21
CA MET A 247 -26.28 -30.53 1.16
C MET A 247 -27.51 -29.59 1.26
N GLY A 248 -27.97 -29.02 0.14
CA GLY A 248 -29.05 -28.03 0.13
C GLY A 248 -28.72 -26.73 0.83
N VAL A 249 -27.43 -26.30 0.79
CA VAL A 249 -26.95 -25.12 1.45
C VAL A 249 -26.33 -24.11 0.47
N LYS A 250 -26.09 -22.89 0.92
CA LYS A 250 -25.35 -21.87 0.10
C LYS A 250 -23.86 -22.19 0.04
N ASN A 251 -23.23 -21.90 -1.09
CA ASN A 251 -21.79 -22.09 -1.31
C ASN A 251 -20.92 -21.54 -0.17
N ALA A 252 -21.29 -20.38 0.37
CA ALA A 252 -20.55 -19.76 1.48
C ALA A 252 -20.47 -20.66 2.74
N LYS A 253 -21.45 -21.55 2.97
CA LYS A 253 -21.43 -22.47 4.11
C LYS A 253 -20.38 -23.59 3.93
N VAL A 254 -20.05 -23.95 2.69
CA VAL A 254 -19.00 -24.93 2.36
C VAL A 254 -17.64 -24.22 2.25
N MET A 255 -17.59 -23.09 1.55
CA MET A 255 -16.34 -22.40 1.29
C MET A 255 -15.69 -21.78 2.54
N TRP A 256 -16.50 -21.39 3.53
CA TRP A 256 -15.98 -20.81 4.76
C TRP A 256 -15.09 -21.80 5.54
N PRO A 257 -15.56 -22.99 5.94
CA PRO A 257 -14.74 -23.97 6.65
C PRO A 257 -13.50 -24.38 5.86
N VAL A 258 -13.61 -24.57 4.56
CA VAL A 258 -12.47 -24.92 3.68
C VAL A 258 -11.42 -23.82 3.73
N ARG A 259 -11.81 -22.55 3.63
CA ARG A 259 -10.89 -21.42 3.68
C ARG A 259 -10.23 -21.29 5.05
N ILE A 260 -10.97 -21.42 6.13
CA ILE A 260 -10.41 -21.37 7.50
C ILE A 260 -9.41 -22.52 7.69
N ALA A 261 -9.78 -23.74 7.31
CA ALA A 261 -8.89 -24.90 7.42
C ALA A 261 -7.61 -24.74 6.61
N ALA A 262 -7.72 -24.18 5.39
CA ALA A 262 -6.57 -23.97 4.51
C ALA A 262 -5.64 -22.84 4.98
N ALA A 263 -6.18 -21.77 5.55
CA ALA A 263 -5.42 -20.55 5.87
C ALA A 263 -5.16 -20.35 7.38
N GLY A 264 -5.98 -20.88 8.26
CA GLY A 264 -5.93 -20.59 9.70
C GLY A 264 -6.22 -19.15 10.08
N LYS A 265 -6.84 -18.36 9.18
CA LYS A 265 -7.10 -16.93 9.36
C LYS A 265 -8.52 -16.55 8.98
N ALA A 266 -9.12 -15.66 9.77
CA ALA A 266 -10.45 -15.12 9.49
C ALA A 266 -10.48 -14.22 8.25
N VAL A 267 -9.40 -13.50 8.00
CA VAL A 267 -9.24 -12.59 6.84
C VAL A 267 -8.09 -13.08 5.97
N THR A 268 -8.36 -13.25 4.69
CA THR A 268 -7.38 -13.75 3.70
C THR A 268 -7.47 -12.92 2.42
N PRO A 269 -6.37 -12.82 1.64
CA PRO A 269 -6.37 -12.08 0.38
C PRO A 269 -7.22 -12.75 -0.71
N GLY A 270 -7.38 -14.08 -0.66
CA GLY A 270 -8.17 -14.89 -1.59
C GLY A 270 -9.31 -15.65 -0.92
N GLY A 271 -10.17 -16.27 -1.73
CA GLY A 271 -11.18 -17.21 -1.32
C GLY A 271 -10.63 -18.64 -1.12
N ALA A 272 -11.53 -19.57 -0.80
CA ALA A 272 -11.16 -20.98 -0.58
C ALA A 272 -10.54 -21.62 -1.82
N VAL A 273 -11.03 -21.29 -3.01
CA VAL A 273 -10.58 -21.89 -4.28
C VAL A 273 -9.15 -21.50 -4.57
N GLU A 274 -8.89 -20.20 -4.65
CA GLU A 274 -7.57 -19.65 -4.99
C GLU A 274 -6.50 -20.06 -3.98
N ILE A 275 -6.85 -20.05 -2.68
CA ILE A 275 -5.93 -20.49 -1.63
C ILE A 275 -5.60 -21.97 -1.78
N CYS A 276 -6.59 -22.84 -1.96
CA CYS A 276 -6.37 -24.28 -2.16
C CYS A 276 -5.56 -24.56 -3.43
N ARG A 277 -5.81 -23.82 -4.52
CA ARG A 277 -5.02 -23.95 -5.75
C ARG A 277 -3.55 -23.65 -5.52
N ILE A 278 -3.24 -22.53 -4.85
CA ILE A 278 -1.85 -22.12 -4.59
C ILE A 278 -1.15 -23.08 -3.63
N LEU A 279 -1.82 -23.54 -2.58
CA LEU A 279 -1.29 -24.54 -1.65
C LEU A 279 -0.97 -25.89 -2.34
N GLY A 280 -1.73 -26.22 -3.39
CA GLY A 280 -1.69 -27.53 -4.02
C GLY A 280 -2.50 -28.57 -3.25
N ARG A 281 -2.79 -29.69 -3.92
CA ARG A 281 -3.65 -30.76 -3.38
C ARG A 281 -3.16 -31.32 -2.05
N GLU A 282 -1.90 -31.72 -2.00
CA GLU A 282 -1.34 -32.41 -0.82
C GLU A 282 -1.40 -31.54 0.43
N GLU A 283 -0.96 -30.29 0.33
CA GLU A 283 -0.93 -29.38 1.46
C GLU A 283 -2.35 -28.98 1.86
N THR A 284 -3.25 -28.78 0.90
CA THR A 284 -4.67 -28.51 1.18
C THR A 284 -5.28 -29.66 1.99
N LEU A 285 -5.16 -30.89 1.51
CA LEU A 285 -5.72 -32.05 2.19
C LEU A 285 -5.10 -32.26 3.60
N ARG A 286 -3.79 -32.02 3.74
CA ARG A 286 -3.13 -32.07 5.04
C ARG A 286 -3.75 -31.08 6.03
N ARG A 287 -3.98 -29.84 5.60
CA ARG A 287 -4.57 -28.78 6.45
C ARG A 287 -6.03 -29.04 6.76
N LEU A 288 -6.81 -29.55 5.81
CA LEU A 288 -8.22 -29.91 6.05
C LEU A 288 -8.33 -31.02 7.10
N ARG A 289 -7.42 -32.04 7.08
CA ARG A 289 -7.40 -33.11 8.08
C ARG A 289 -7.03 -32.59 9.46
N ILE A 290 -6.03 -31.70 9.57
CA ILE A 290 -5.69 -31.02 10.84
C ILE A 290 -6.91 -30.26 11.40
N ALA A 291 -7.64 -29.54 10.53
CA ALA A 291 -8.84 -28.82 10.94
C ALA A 291 -9.93 -29.77 11.43
N LEU A 292 -10.12 -30.91 10.76
CA LEU A 292 -11.08 -31.92 11.14
C LEU A 292 -10.74 -32.53 12.52
N GLU A 293 -9.45 -32.81 12.78
CA GLU A 293 -8.98 -33.28 14.10
C GLU A 293 -9.24 -32.26 15.22
N LYS A 294 -9.09 -30.94 14.92
CA LYS A 294 -9.40 -29.87 15.88
C LYS A 294 -10.90 -29.78 16.22
N LEU A 295 -11.76 -30.13 15.29
CA LEU A 295 -13.22 -30.11 15.46
C LEU A 295 -13.77 -31.39 16.12
N GLY A 296 -12.93 -32.37 16.39
CA GLY A 296 -13.25 -33.60 17.14
C GLY A 296 -13.84 -34.67 16.28
#